data_97ec2df6cd3dc9d4430934aafa575dfb
#
_entry.id   97ec2df6cd3dc9d4430934aafa575dfb
#
_cell.length_a   1.000
_cell.length_b   1.000
_cell.length_c   1.000
_cell.angle_alpha   90.00
_cell.angle_beta   90.00
_cell.angle_gamma   90.00
#
_symmetry.space_group_name_H-M   'P 1'
#
loop_
_entity.id
_entity.type
_entity.pdbx_description
1 polymer ?
#
loop_
_entity_poly.entity_id
_entity_poly.type
_entity_poly.pdbx_seq_one_letter_code
_entity_poly.pdbx_strand_id
1 'polypeptide(L)'
;MKPVSFKYLSPDSLDDALAAMAKHGADTKLLAGGQSLIPAMNFRVLQPAVLVDMNPLTELNYIRSGDDGGMRIGAMTRIRQLERDPLAAVRAPLLHAALPHIAHVQIRNRGTLGGSLVHADPAAELPVVTLALAARYRVQSAAGSRWIDSSTFFNGFFDTAIEPDEIMVEIALPPMAARTGCAFLEVTRRHGDYAMAGVAALVTLDESGVCQRARLVYLNLGDAPLDAQAAAGLLIGEKQSDELAAAVAAKAAEEEIMPMGSVHASIDYQQHLARVLTCRALNQAFVRADEWRMTNDES
;
A
#
# COMPACT_ATOMS: atom_id res chain seq x y z
N MET A 1 -7.51 19.74 -20.23
CA MET A 1 -6.41 20.42 -20.94
C MET A 1 -5.53 19.38 -21.60
N LYS A 2 -4.65 19.78 -22.53
CA LYS A 2 -3.65 18.85 -23.11
C LYS A 2 -2.32 19.02 -22.37
N PRO A 3 -1.53 17.93 -22.20
CA PRO A 3 -0.17 18.04 -21.68
C PRO A 3 0.71 18.86 -22.62
N VAL A 4 1.86 19.28 -22.13
CA VAL A 4 2.91 19.80 -23.00
C VAL A 4 3.42 18.68 -23.93
N SER A 5 4.09 19.06 -25.01
CA SER A 5 4.71 18.10 -25.93
C SER A 5 5.77 17.26 -25.20
N PHE A 6 5.81 15.97 -25.43
CA PHE A 6 6.77 15.02 -24.88
C PHE A 6 7.16 13.98 -25.93
N LYS A 7 8.31 13.36 -25.77
CA LYS A 7 8.73 12.20 -26.52
C LYS A 7 8.16 10.93 -25.89
N TYR A 8 7.56 10.06 -26.68
CA TYR A 8 7.07 8.76 -26.22
C TYR A 8 7.99 7.65 -26.69
N LEU A 9 8.42 6.80 -25.75
CA LEU A 9 9.23 5.62 -25.99
C LEU A 9 8.46 4.39 -25.48
N SER A 10 8.50 3.32 -26.25
CA SER A 10 7.85 2.04 -25.93
C SER A 10 8.90 0.93 -26.04
N PRO A 11 9.68 0.67 -24.98
CA PRO A 11 10.69 -0.37 -25.00
C PRO A 11 10.07 -1.77 -24.99
N ASP A 12 10.73 -2.72 -25.62
CA ASP A 12 10.31 -4.12 -25.68
C ASP A 12 10.94 -4.97 -24.59
N SER A 13 11.92 -4.41 -23.83
CA SER A 13 12.59 -5.07 -22.72
C SER A 13 12.86 -4.14 -21.55
N LEU A 14 13.05 -4.72 -20.36
CA LEU A 14 13.44 -3.95 -19.17
C LEU A 14 14.79 -3.26 -19.37
N ASP A 15 15.74 -3.90 -20.03
CA ASP A 15 17.06 -3.32 -20.32
C ASP A 15 16.94 -2.09 -21.23
N ASP A 16 16.08 -2.12 -22.23
CA ASP A 16 15.80 -0.95 -23.08
C ASP A 16 15.14 0.19 -22.30
N ALA A 17 14.24 -0.14 -21.34
CA ALA A 17 13.62 0.86 -20.47
C ALA A 17 14.68 1.53 -19.57
N LEU A 18 15.57 0.73 -18.97
CA LEU A 18 16.69 1.23 -18.15
C LEU A 18 17.65 2.08 -18.98
N ALA A 19 17.99 1.64 -20.20
CA ALA A 19 18.83 2.42 -21.12
C ALA A 19 18.18 3.76 -21.51
N ALA A 20 16.86 3.77 -21.70
CA ALA A 20 16.11 5.00 -21.99
C ALA A 20 16.16 5.96 -20.80
N MET A 21 15.97 5.48 -19.56
CA MET A 21 16.11 6.29 -18.34
C MET A 21 17.52 6.87 -18.20
N ALA A 22 18.54 6.03 -18.33
CA ALA A 22 19.93 6.48 -18.25
C ALA A 22 20.26 7.55 -19.30
N LYS A 23 19.70 7.41 -20.51
CA LYS A 23 19.93 8.35 -21.61
C LYS A 23 19.27 9.71 -21.42
N HIS A 24 18.07 9.73 -20.84
CA HIS A 24 17.24 10.94 -20.77
C HIS A 24 17.16 11.55 -19.35
N GLY A 25 17.64 10.82 -18.33
CA GLY A 25 17.80 11.32 -16.96
C GLY A 25 16.50 11.80 -16.30
N ALA A 26 16.60 12.87 -15.51
CA ALA A 26 15.53 13.42 -14.68
C ALA A 26 14.29 13.90 -15.45
N ASP A 27 14.42 14.18 -16.75
CA ASP A 27 13.30 14.59 -17.62
C ASP A 27 12.41 13.41 -18.02
N THR A 28 12.74 12.20 -17.59
CA THR A 28 12.00 10.97 -17.90
C THR A 28 11.00 10.63 -16.81
N LYS A 29 9.80 10.18 -17.22
CA LYS A 29 8.85 9.49 -16.33
C LYS A 29 8.42 8.16 -16.95
N LEU A 30 8.30 7.16 -16.09
CA LEU A 30 7.77 5.85 -16.46
C LEU A 30 6.25 5.89 -16.50
N LEU A 31 5.67 5.40 -17.59
CA LEU A 31 4.23 5.26 -17.75
C LEU A 31 3.81 3.81 -17.48
N ALA A 32 3.26 3.57 -16.30
CA ALA A 32 2.63 2.29 -15.94
C ALA A 32 1.13 2.33 -16.25
N GLY A 33 0.26 2.43 -15.22
CA GLY A 33 -1.19 2.56 -15.41
C GLY A 33 -1.65 3.92 -15.92
N GLY A 34 -0.87 4.96 -15.69
CA GLY A 34 -1.14 6.34 -16.13
C GLY A 34 -2.25 7.06 -15.38
N GLN A 35 -2.81 6.47 -14.32
CA GLN A 35 -4.02 6.98 -13.65
C GLN A 35 -3.75 8.21 -12.77
N SER A 36 -2.53 8.42 -12.32
CA SER A 36 -2.07 9.63 -11.63
C SER A 36 -1.22 10.50 -12.56
N LEU A 37 -0.27 9.91 -13.29
CA LEU A 37 0.67 10.63 -14.13
C LEU A 37 -0.03 11.42 -15.26
N ILE A 38 -0.93 10.80 -16.02
CA ILE A 38 -1.59 11.46 -17.15
C ILE A 38 -2.50 12.61 -16.69
N PRO A 39 -3.34 12.50 -15.64
CA PRO A 39 -4.03 13.63 -15.06
C PRO A 39 -3.11 14.78 -14.65
N ALA A 40 -2.00 14.48 -13.93
CA ALA A 40 -1.03 15.50 -13.53
C ALA A 40 -0.38 16.21 -14.72
N MET A 41 -0.09 15.48 -15.80
CA MET A 41 0.39 16.06 -17.05
C MET A 41 -0.67 16.91 -17.76
N ASN A 42 -1.92 16.49 -17.76
CA ASN A 42 -3.03 17.27 -18.35
C ASN A 42 -3.23 18.61 -17.62
N PHE A 43 -3.06 18.63 -16.31
CA PHE A 43 -3.07 19.86 -15.51
C PHE A 43 -1.73 20.62 -15.52
N ARG A 44 -0.71 20.07 -16.21
CA ARG A 44 0.64 20.64 -16.31
C ARG A 44 1.34 20.80 -14.96
N VAL A 45 0.95 20.02 -13.95
CA VAL A 45 1.65 19.89 -12.67
C VAL A 45 2.97 19.14 -12.89
N LEU A 46 2.95 18.13 -13.76
CA LEU A 46 4.14 17.41 -14.23
C LEU A 46 4.31 17.62 -15.73
N GLN A 47 5.55 17.89 -16.16
CA GLN A 47 5.88 18.19 -17.54
C GLN A 47 7.14 17.44 -17.98
N PRO A 48 7.15 16.10 -17.96
CA PRO A 48 8.31 15.32 -18.39
C PRO A 48 8.55 15.53 -19.90
N ALA A 49 9.83 15.61 -20.28
CA ALA A 49 10.19 15.67 -21.70
C ALA A 49 10.06 14.31 -22.40
N VAL A 50 10.18 13.22 -21.62
CA VAL A 50 10.15 11.84 -22.12
C VAL A 50 9.23 10.97 -21.27
N LEU A 51 8.34 10.21 -21.93
CA LEU A 51 7.60 9.10 -21.32
C LEU A 51 8.14 7.77 -21.83
N VAL A 52 8.47 6.89 -20.91
CA VAL A 52 8.83 5.50 -21.18
C VAL A 52 7.67 4.60 -20.79
N ASP A 53 7.02 4.01 -21.78
CA ASP A 53 5.85 3.15 -21.55
C ASP A 53 6.28 1.75 -21.12
N MET A 54 5.89 1.36 -19.91
CA MET A 54 6.18 0.06 -19.30
C MET A 54 5.15 -1.01 -19.68
N ASN A 55 4.06 -0.67 -20.37
CA ASN A 55 2.97 -1.60 -20.67
C ASN A 55 3.38 -2.79 -21.57
N PRO A 56 4.34 -2.68 -22.49
CA PRO A 56 4.82 -3.83 -23.28
C PRO A 56 5.59 -4.86 -22.44
N LEU A 57 6.15 -4.48 -21.27
CA LEU A 57 6.96 -5.36 -20.42
C LEU A 57 6.07 -6.35 -19.65
N THR A 58 5.54 -7.33 -20.38
CA THR A 58 4.57 -8.31 -19.85
C THR A 58 5.17 -9.23 -18.79
N GLU A 59 6.50 -9.41 -18.78
CA GLU A 59 7.25 -10.14 -17.77
C GLU A 59 7.18 -9.51 -16.37
N LEU A 60 6.78 -8.24 -16.27
CA LEU A 60 6.53 -7.54 -15.01
C LEU A 60 5.06 -7.64 -14.53
N ASN A 61 4.23 -8.41 -15.24
CA ASN A 61 2.82 -8.61 -14.89
C ASN A 61 2.55 -10.07 -14.51
N TYR A 62 2.65 -10.39 -13.22
CA TYR A 62 2.39 -11.73 -12.70
C TYR A 62 1.99 -11.69 -11.23
N ILE A 63 1.30 -12.76 -10.80
CA ILE A 63 0.98 -13.08 -9.40
C ILE A 63 1.38 -14.53 -9.19
N ARG A 64 2.25 -14.83 -8.23
CA ARG A 64 2.70 -16.19 -7.95
C ARG A 64 2.99 -16.41 -6.47
N SER A 65 2.95 -17.66 -6.04
CA SER A 65 3.46 -18.05 -4.72
C SER A 65 4.97 -17.81 -4.65
N GLY A 66 5.42 -17.31 -3.51
CA GLY A 66 6.84 -17.33 -3.16
C GLY A 66 7.25 -18.69 -2.59
N ASP A 67 8.52 -19.04 -2.72
CA ASP A 67 9.09 -20.29 -2.19
C ASP A 67 9.02 -20.33 -0.65
N ASP A 68 8.93 -19.17 -0.01
CA ASP A 68 8.74 -18.97 1.43
C ASP A 68 7.29 -19.10 1.89
N GLY A 69 6.36 -19.42 0.98
CA GLY A 69 4.92 -19.46 1.25
C GLY A 69 4.21 -18.10 1.17
N GLY A 70 4.94 -17.02 0.95
CA GLY A 70 4.40 -15.69 0.68
C GLY A 70 3.93 -15.50 -0.76
N MET A 71 3.89 -14.25 -1.21
CA MET A 71 3.52 -13.88 -2.59
C MET A 71 4.62 -13.08 -3.27
N ARG A 72 4.72 -13.26 -4.59
CA ARG A 72 5.54 -12.43 -5.48
C ARG A 72 4.63 -11.84 -6.55
N ILE A 73 4.67 -10.52 -6.70
CA ILE A 73 3.78 -9.76 -7.58
C ILE A 73 4.65 -8.85 -8.45
N GLY A 74 4.49 -8.97 -9.75
CA GLY A 74 5.18 -8.08 -10.69
C GLY A 74 4.66 -6.64 -10.60
N ALA A 75 5.53 -5.66 -10.76
CA ALA A 75 5.18 -4.25 -10.57
C ALA A 75 4.11 -3.74 -11.57
N MET A 76 4.00 -4.35 -12.75
CA MET A 76 3.01 -3.99 -13.77
C MET A 76 1.68 -4.73 -13.61
N THR A 77 1.52 -5.57 -12.56
CA THR A 77 0.25 -6.24 -12.27
C THR A 77 -0.85 -5.23 -12.01
N ARG A 78 -1.96 -5.38 -12.73
CA ARG A 78 -3.12 -4.49 -12.60
C ARG A 78 -3.81 -4.69 -11.27
N ILE A 79 -4.27 -3.60 -10.66
CA ILE A 79 -5.05 -3.64 -9.41
C ILE A 79 -6.27 -4.55 -9.57
N ARG A 80 -6.94 -4.51 -10.74
CA ARG A 80 -8.08 -5.37 -11.04
C ARG A 80 -7.74 -6.86 -11.14
N GLN A 81 -6.52 -7.21 -11.57
CA GLN A 81 -6.07 -8.60 -11.57
C GLN A 81 -5.92 -9.11 -10.13
N LEU A 82 -5.25 -8.34 -9.26
CA LEU A 82 -5.12 -8.67 -7.83
C LEU A 82 -6.48 -8.81 -7.13
N GLU A 83 -7.44 -7.92 -7.44
CA GLU A 83 -8.80 -7.96 -6.88
C GLU A 83 -9.56 -9.26 -7.21
N ARG A 84 -9.21 -9.92 -8.32
CA ARG A 84 -9.86 -11.15 -8.80
C ARG A 84 -9.03 -12.42 -8.57
N ASP A 85 -7.82 -12.25 -8.10
CA ASP A 85 -6.89 -13.36 -7.95
C ASP A 85 -7.17 -14.15 -6.67
N PRO A 86 -7.45 -15.48 -6.76
CA PRO A 86 -7.73 -16.30 -5.60
C PRO A 86 -6.52 -16.46 -4.66
N LEU A 87 -5.29 -16.40 -5.21
CA LEU A 87 -4.08 -16.46 -4.39
C LEU A 87 -3.96 -15.21 -3.51
N ALA A 88 -4.27 -14.02 -4.06
CA ALA A 88 -4.29 -12.77 -3.31
C ALA A 88 -5.33 -12.81 -2.18
N ALA A 89 -6.52 -13.36 -2.43
CA ALA A 89 -7.56 -13.49 -1.42
C ALA A 89 -7.13 -14.38 -0.24
N VAL A 90 -6.42 -15.47 -0.53
CA VAL A 90 -5.98 -16.45 0.50
C VAL A 90 -4.68 -16.02 1.19
N ARG A 91 -3.68 -15.57 0.44
CA ARG A 91 -2.33 -15.30 0.96
C ARG A 91 -2.12 -13.89 1.48
N ALA A 92 -2.92 -12.93 1.01
CA ALA A 92 -2.83 -11.53 1.40
C ALA A 92 -4.23 -10.92 1.64
N PRO A 93 -5.01 -11.45 2.61
CA PRO A 93 -6.39 -11.01 2.84
C PRO A 93 -6.51 -9.52 3.15
N LEU A 94 -5.52 -8.90 3.82
CA LEU A 94 -5.49 -7.46 4.02
C LEU A 94 -5.39 -6.69 2.70
N LEU A 95 -4.50 -7.13 1.80
CA LEU A 95 -4.40 -6.53 0.46
C LEU A 95 -5.73 -6.69 -0.28
N HIS A 96 -6.28 -7.90 -0.31
CA HIS A 96 -7.53 -8.19 -0.99
C HIS A 96 -8.70 -7.35 -0.44
N ALA A 97 -8.76 -7.14 0.88
CA ALA A 97 -9.79 -6.31 1.52
C ALA A 97 -9.69 -4.82 1.13
N ALA A 98 -8.49 -4.31 0.89
CA ALA A 98 -8.29 -2.91 0.51
C ALA A 98 -8.56 -2.62 -0.99
N LEU A 99 -8.36 -3.60 -1.89
CA LEU A 99 -8.45 -3.38 -3.33
C LEU A 99 -9.79 -2.79 -3.81
N PRO A 100 -10.98 -3.19 -3.29
CA PRO A 100 -12.27 -2.60 -3.68
C PRO A 100 -12.42 -1.11 -3.33
N HIS A 101 -11.66 -0.62 -2.35
CA HIS A 101 -11.68 0.79 -1.94
C HIS A 101 -10.96 1.70 -2.94
N ILE A 102 -9.98 1.17 -3.67
CA ILE A 102 -9.16 1.94 -4.61
C ILE A 102 -10.01 2.44 -5.76
N ALA A 103 -10.35 3.72 -5.74
CA ALA A 103 -11.03 4.43 -6.82
C ALA A 103 -12.20 3.62 -7.45
N HIS A 104 -12.42 3.75 -8.76
CA HIS A 104 -13.45 3.03 -9.51
C HIS A 104 -12.82 1.91 -10.35
N VAL A 105 -13.63 0.93 -10.76
CA VAL A 105 -13.19 -0.23 -11.55
C VAL A 105 -12.42 0.17 -12.82
N GLN A 106 -12.79 1.28 -13.46
CA GLN A 106 -12.09 1.81 -14.65
C GLN A 106 -10.63 2.17 -14.33
N ILE A 107 -10.40 2.78 -13.17
CA ILE A 107 -9.06 3.12 -12.67
C ILE A 107 -8.29 1.85 -12.35
N ARG A 108 -8.91 0.88 -11.62
CA ARG A 108 -8.28 -0.39 -11.27
C ARG A 108 -7.95 -1.28 -12.48
N ASN A 109 -8.70 -1.16 -13.58
CA ASN A 109 -8.40 -1.84 -14.85
C ASN A 109 -7.07 -1.38 -15.48
N ARG A 110 -6.62 -0.18 -15.19
CA ARG A 110 -5.41 0.43 -15.75
C ARG A 110 -4.29 0.58 -14.71
N GLY A 111 -4.63 0.99 -13.49
CA GLY A 111 -3.69 1.17 -12.38
C GLY A 111 -2.93 -0.11 -12.08
N THR A 112 -1.64 0.01 -11.71
CA THR A 112 -0.75 -1.09 -11.38
C THR A 112 -0.32 -1.00 -9.92
N LEU A 113 0.03 -2.14 -9.33
CA LEU A 113 0.55 -2.17 -7.96
C LEU A 113 1.81 -1.32 -7.84
N GLY A 114 2.83 -1.57 -8.66
CA GLY A 114 4.08 -0.81 -8.63
C GLY A 114 3.88 0.68 -8.90
N GLY A 115 3.00 1.04 -9.84
CA GLY A 115 2.70 2.44 -10.14
C GLY A 115 2.11 3.20 -8.94
N SER A 116 1.23 2.57 -8.15
CA SER A 116 0.68 3.16 -6.93
C SER A 116 1.75 3.33 -5.84
N LEU A 117 2.60 2.31 -5.64
CA LEU A 117 3.67 2.33 -4.64
C LEU A 117 4.73 3.40 -4.95
N VAL A 118 5.18 3.47 -6.21
CA VAL A 118 6.19 4.47 -6.62
C VAL A 118 5.62 5.88 -6.65
N HIS A 119 4.31 6.02 -6.89
CA HIS A 119 3.65 7.33 -6.80
C HIS A 119 3.63 7.87 -5.37
N ALA A 120 3.56 6.99 -4.36
CA ALA A 120 3.63 7.31 -2.94
C ALA A 120 2.67 8.44 -2.52
N ASP A 121 1.43 8.43 -3.02
CA ASP A 121 0.38 9.33 -2.55
C ASP A 121 0.01 8.94 -1.10
N PRO A 122 0.10 9.87 -0.12
CA PRO A 122 -0.28 9.57 1.27
C PRO A 122 -1.73 9.11 1.44
N ALA A 123 -2.61 9.47 0.51
CA ALA A 123 -4.01 9.07 0.50
C ALA A 123 -4.27 7.76 -0.27
N ALA A 124 -3.22 7.05 -0.71
CA ALA A 124 -3.35 5.78 -1.41
C ALA A 124 -3.34 4.58 -0.45
N GLU A 125 -4.18 3.60 -0.70
CA GLU A 125 -4.41 2.42 0.14
C GLU A 125 -3.23 1.43 0.07
N LEU A 126 -2.64 1.24 -1.13
CA LEU A 126 -1.60 0.22 -1.36
C LEU A 126 -0.29 0.47 -0.58
N PRO A 127 0.23 1.71 -0.46
CA PRO A 127 1.37 1.99 0.41
C PRO A 127 1.14 1.56 1.86
N VAL A 128 -0.02 1.88 2.42
CA VAL A 128 -0.40 1.52 3.81
C VAL A 128 -0.49 0.01 3.97
N VAL A 129 -1.17 -0.67 3.06
CA VAL A 129 -1.35 -2.13 3.12
C VAL A 129 -0.04 -2.87 2.98
N THR A 130 0.83 -2.46 2.04
CA THR A 130 2.11 -3.13 1.82
C THR A 130 3.08 -2.86 2.97
N LEU A 131 3.03 -1.68 3.60
CA LEU A 131 3.77 -1.41 4.82
C LEU A 131 3.24 -2.28 5.96
N ALA A 132 1.93 -2.38 6.16
CA ALA A 132 1.32 -3.21 7.19
C ALA A 132 1.69 -4.70 7.03
N LEU A 133 1.78 -5.19 5.81
CA LEU A 133 2.19 -6.56 5.48
C LEU A 133 3.71 -6.78 5.49
N ALA A 134 4.53 -5.80 5.87
CA ALA A 134 5.99 -5.87 5.84
C ALA A 134 6.54 -6.30 4.47
N ALA A 135 6.01 -5.70 3.41
CA ALA A 135 6.43 -5.97 2.04
C ALA A 135 7.91 -5.60 1.80
N ARG A 136 8.50 -6.23 0.78
CA ARG A 136 9.79 -5.83 0.22
C ARG A 136 9.62 -5.54 -1.26
N TYR A 137 10.34 -4.53 -1.73
CA TYR A 137 10.28 -4.06 -3.11
C TYR A 137 11.61 -4.33 -3.79
N ARG A 138 11.57 -5.02 -4.93
CA ARG A 138 12.76 -5.19 -5.76
C ARG A 138 12.80 -4.08 -6.80
N VAL A 139 13.89 -3.35 -6.80
CA VAL A 139 14.21 -2.34 -7.79
C VAL A 139 15.40 -2.79 -8.61
N GLN A 140 15.46 -2.36 -9.86
CA GLN A 140 16.52 -2.72 -10.81
C GLN A 140 17.03 -1.47 -11.52
N SER A 141 18.37 -1.39 -11.65
CA SER A 141 19.10 -0.43 -12.49
C SER A 141 19.96 -1.18 -13.48
N ALA A 142 20.70 -0.46 -14.33
CA ALA A 142 21.71 -1.05 -15.20
C ALA A 142 22.86 -1.72 -14.43
N ALA A 143 23.12 -1.30 -13.18
CA ALA A 143 24.16 -1.86 -12.31
C ALA A 143 23.75 -3.17 -11.60
N GLY A 144 22.45 -3.50 -11.56
CA GLY A 144 21.92 -4.67 -10.88
C GLY A 144 20.60 -4.40 -10.18
N SER A 145 20.23 -5.28 -9.26
CA SER A 145 18.98 -5.16 -8.48
C SER A 145 19.23 -5.18 -6.98
N ARG A 146 18.36 -4.50 -6.22
CA ARG A 146 18.35 -4.52 -4.76
C ARG A 146 16.94 -4.65 -4.22
N TRP A 147 16.83 -5.08 -2.97
CA TRP A 147 15.59 -5.09 -2.22
C TRP A 147 15.53 -3.91 -1.25
N ILE A 148 14.36 -3.29 -1.13
CA ILE A 148 14.07 -2.24 -0.16
C ILE A 148 12.92 -2.73 0.69
N ASP A 149 13.04 -2.62 2.01
CA ASP A 149 11.98 -2.95 2.94
C ASP A 149 10.91 -1.83 2.95
N SER A 150 9.64 -2.19 3.08
CA SER A 150 8.55 -1.20 3.09
C SER A 150 8.67 -0.17 4.21
N SER A 151 9.32 -0.52 5.33
CA SER A 151 9.56 0.37 6.46
C SER A 151 10.54 1.53 6.17
N THR A 152 11.32 1.43 5.09
CA THR A 152 12.31 2.44 4.68
C THR A 152 12.08 2.94 3.26
N PHE A 153 10.91 2.62 2.68
CA PHE A 153 10.64 2.92 1.28
C PHE A 153 9.98 4.28 1.06
N PHE A 154 9.05 4.65 1.95
CA PHE A 154 8.29 5.91 1.82
C PHE A 154 8.95 7.00 2.65
N ASN A 155 9.43 8.07 2.01
CA ASN A 155 10.17 9.16 2.65
C ASN A 155 9.29 10.38 2.96
N GLY A 156 8.10 10.47 2.37
CA GLY A 156 7.19 11.60 2.51
C GLY A 156 6.27 11.75 1.29
N PHE A 157 5.75 12.95 1.08
CA PHE A 157 4.84 13.26 -0.04
C PHE A 157 5.45 12.93 -1.39
N PHE A 158 4.86 11.93 -2.07
CA PHE A 158 5.26 11.54 -3.43
C PHE A 158 6.76 11.23 -3.55
N ASP A 159 7.37 10.80 -2.43
CA ASP A 159 8.80 10.51 -2.35
C ASP A 159 9.06 9.10 -1.84
N THR A 160 10.02 8.42 -2.46
CA THR A 160 10.40 7.05 -2.16
C THR A 160 11.91 6.87 -2.20
N ALA A 161 12.40 5.76 -1.63
CA ALA A 161 13.81 5.38 -1.64
C ALA A 161 14.30 4.80 -2.99
N ILE A 162 13.52 4.98 -4.09
CA ILE A 162 13.95 4.59 -5.45
C ILE A 162 14.88 5.66 -6.01
N GLU A 163 16.03 5.23 -6.48
CA GLU A 163 16.98 6.13 -7.15
C GLU A 163 16.48 6.48 -8.58
N PRO A 164 16.92 7.63 -9.14
CA PRO A 164 16.44 8.12 -10.43
C PRO A 164 16.66 7.17 -11.62
N ASP A 165 17.59 6.23 -11.51
CA ASP A 165 17.92 5.23 -12.53
C ASP A 165 17.35 3.83 -12.24
N GLU A 166 16.52 3.71 -11.19
CA GLU A 166 15.91 2.45 -10.79
C GLU A 166 14.46 2.31 -11.24
N ILE A 167 14.07 1.08 -11.56
CA ILE A 167 12.70 0.68 -11.88
C ILE A 167 12.24 -0.36 -10.85
N MET A 168 11.07 -0.15 -10.22
CA MET A 168 10.44 -1.19 -9.41
C MET A 168 9.97 -2.33 -10.31
N VAL A 169 10.39 -3.56 -10.01
CA VAL A 169 10.11 -4.74 -10.84
C VAL A 169 9.26 -5.79 -10.12
N GLU A 170 9.38 -5.94 -8.79
CA GLU A 170 8.67 -6.97 -8.04
C GLU A 170 8.33 -6.49 -6.63
N ILE A 171 7.19 -6.92 -6.12
CA ILE A 171 6.75 -6.77 -4.74
C ILE A 171 6.67 -8.15 -4.10
N ALA A 172 7.33 -8.33 -2.96
CA ALA A 172 7.31 -9.54 -2.17
C ALA A 172 6.49 -9.30 -0.88
N LEU A 173 5.46 -10.09 -0.69
CA LEU A 173 4.72 -10.14 0.56
C LEU A 173 5.15 -11.41 1.32
N PRO A 174 5.56 -11.30 2.59
CA PRO A 174 5.88 -12.47 3.40
C PRO A 174 4.61 -13.29 3.68
N PRO A 175 4.73 -14.58 4.07
CA PRO A 175 3.60 -15.37 4.50
C PRO A 175 2.96 -14.74 5.74
N MET A 176 1.65 -14.74 5.81
CA MET A 176 0.95 -14.38 7.04
C MET A 176 1.12 -15.49 8.07
N ALA A 177 1.42 -15.10 9.31
CA ALA A 177 1.48 -16.04 10.41
C ALA A 177 0.09 -16.63 10.68
N ALA A 178 0.06 -17.86 11.19
CA ALA A 178 -1.14 -18.49 11.71
C ALA A 178 -1.81 -17.58 12.77
N ARG A 179 -3.12 -17.65 12.90
CA ARG A 179 -3.91 -16.86 13.86
C ARG A 179 -3.72 -15.34 13.73
N THR A 180 -3.47 -14.89 12.51
CA THR A 180 -3.42 -13.46 12.20
C THR A 180 -4.74 -13.02 11.57
N GLY A 181 -5.43 -12.14 12.27
CA GLY A 181 -6.57 -11.41 11.73
C GLY A 181 -6.15 -10.02 11.25
N CYS A 182 -6.86 -9.51 10.27
CA CYS A 182 -6.58 -8.20 9.71
C CYS A 182 -7.87 -7.46 9.34
N ALA A 183 -7.78 -6.13 9.31
CA ALA A 183 -8.85 -5.26 8.83
C ALA A 183 -8.27 -4.04 8.11
N PHE A 184 -8.96 -3.61 7.05
CA PHE A 184 -8.73 -2.33 6.40
C PHE A 184 -10.03 -1.54 6.45
N LEU A 185 -9.97 -0.34 6.98
CA LEU A 185 -11.11 0.58 7.08
C LEU A 185 -10.69 1.98 6.68
N GLU A 186 -11.54 2.65 5.92
CA GLU A 186 -11.35 4.05 5.56
C GLU A 186 -12.67 4.81 5.56
N VAL A 187 -12.58 6.12 5.61
CA VAL A 187 -13.69 7.04 5.39
C VAL A 187 -13.37 7.95 4.23
N THR A 188 -14.24 7.89 3.23
CA THR A 188 -14.20 8.74 2.04
C THR A 188 -15.47 9.58 1.98
N ARG A 189 -15.45 10.66 1.22
CA ARG A 189 -16.67 11.45 0.98
C ARG A 189 -17.68 10.69 0.12
N ARG A 190 -17.18 9.95 -0.87
CA ARG A 190 -17.93 9.07 -1.78
C ARG A 190 -17.10 7.85 -2.06
N HIS A 191 -17.72 6.72 -2.34
CA HIS A 191 -16.99 5.53 -2.77
C HIS A 191 -16.10 5.83 -3.99
N GLY A 192 -14.81 5.53 -3.86
CA GLY A 192 -13.80 5.77 -4.87
C GLY A 192 -13.15 7.17 -4.86
N ASP A 193 -13.55 8.07 -3.96
CA ASP A 193 -12.80 9.31 -3.67
C ASP A 193 -11.58 8.98 -2.79
N TYR A 194 -10.61 9.88 -2.72
CA TYR A 194 -9.51 9.79 -1.76
C TYR A 194 -10.01 9.73 -0.32
N ALA A 195 -9.38 8.90 0.48
CA ALA A 195 -9.74 8.75 1.88
C ALA A 195 -9.42 10.02 2.68
N MET A 196 -10.34 10.43 3.56
CA MET A 196 -10.08 11.46 4.56
C MET A 196 -9.19 10.92 5.69
N ALA A 197 -9.37 9.66 6.03
CA ALA A 197 -8.55 8.88 6.95
C ALA A 197 -8.81 7.39 6.73
N GLY A 198 -7.81 6.55 7.00
CA GLY A 198 -7.98 5.10 6.99
C GLY A 198 -6.94 4.41 7.88
N VAL A 199 -7.15 3.13 8.13
CA VAL A 199 -6.26 2.30 8.93
C VAL A 199 -6.25 0.85 8.43
N ALA A 200 -5.05 0.28 8.36
CA ALA A 200 -4.81 -1.14 8.24
C ALA A 200 -4.38 -1.68 9.61
N ALA A 201 -5.10 -2.67 10.13
CA ALA A 201 -4.80 -3.33 11.40
C ALA A 201 -4.49 -4.80 11.16
N LEU A 202 -3.42 -5.31 11.80
CA LEU A 202 -3.10 -6.72 11.90
C LEU A 202 -2.90 -7.08 13.37
N VAL A 203 -3.43 -8.24 13.76
CA VAL A 203 -3.27 -8.80 15.10
C VAL A 203 -2.98 -10.29 14.97
N THR A 204 -1.92 -10.78 15.59
CA THR A 204 -1.60 -12.21 15.68
C THR A 204 -1.77 -12.68 17.13
N LEU A 205 -2.56 -13.72 17.33
CA LEU A 205 -2.88 -14.25 18.65
C LEU A 205 -2.11 -15.56 18.93
N ASP A 206 -1.86 -15.83 20.21
CA ASP A 206 -1.47 -17.16 20.66
C ASP A 206 -2.71 -18.07 20.88
N GLU A 207 -2.47 -19.27 21.39
CA GLU A 207 -3.52 -20.28 21.65
C GLU A 207 -4.53 -19.85 22.71
N SER A 208 -4.13 -18.95 23.59
CA SER A 208 -4.97 -18.44 24.68
C SER A 208 -5.75 -17.18 24.30
N GLY A 209 -5.59 -16.68 23.06
CA GLY A 209 -6.21 -15.44 22.56
C GLY A 209 -5.48 -14.18 23.01
N VAL A 210 -4.22 -14.29 23.46
CA VAL A 210 -3.37 -13.16 23.82
C VAL A 210 -2.62 -12.64 22.59
N CYS A 211 -2.59 -11.33 22.40
CA CYS A 211 -1.91 -10.69 21.28
C CYS A 211 -0.38 -10.84 21.39
N GLN A 212 0.22 -11.47 20.38
CA GLN A 212 1.67 -11.67 20.27
C GLN A 212 2.33 -10.66 19.34
N ARG A 213 1.58 -10.20 18.32
CA ARG A 213 2.01 -9.17 17.37
C ARG A 213 0.83 -8.30 16.97
N ALA A 214 1.09 -7.03 16.82
CA ALA A 214 0.12 -6.09 16.29
C ALA A 214 0.80 -5.09 15.36
N ARG A 215 0.06 -4.59 14.39
CA ARG A 215 0.49 -3.50 13.52
C ARG A 215 -0.70 -2.61 13.17
N LEU A 216 -0.48 -1.31 13.24
CA LEU A 216 -1.45 -0.28 12.89
C LEU A 216 -0.79 0.71 11.93
N VAL A 217 -1.24 0.73 10.69
CA VAL A 217 -0.71 1.63 9.67
C VAL A 217 -1.82 2.54 9.16
N TYR A 218 -1.58 3.84 9.23
CA TYR A 218 -2.57 4.86 8.90
C TYR A 218 -2.38 5.43 7.50
N LEU A 219 -3.50 5.75 6.88
CA LEU A 219 -3.71 6.33 5.56
C LEU A 219 -4.15 7.78 5.70
N ASN A 220 -3.47 8.69 5.01
CA ASN A 220 -3.78 10.13 4.97
C ASN A 220 -3.83 10.82 6.34
N LEU A 221 -3.03 10.33 7.29
CA LEU A 221 -2.86 10.86 8.64
C LEU A 221 -1.38 11.19 8.93
N GLY A 222 -0.62 11.47 7.88
CA GLY A 222 0.76 11.87 7.83
C GLY A 222 1.15 12.17 6.38
N ASP A 223 2.42 12.51 6.15
CA ASP A 223 3.00 12.78 4.83
C ASP A 223 3.37 11.51 4.04
N ALA A 224 3.34 10.36 4.70
CA ALA A 224 3.55 9.02 4.19
C ALA A 224 2.66 8.01 4.94
N PRO A 225 2.62 6.72 4.55
CA PRO A 225 2.03 5.67 5.38
C PRO A 225 2.65 5.67 6.78
N LEU A 226 1.85 5.80 7.82
CA LEU A 226 2.32 5.97 9.19
C LEU A 226 2.11 4.70 10.01
N ASP A 227 3.20 4.06 10.44
CA ASP A 227 3.20 2.86 11.30
C ASP A 227 3.19 3.28 12.78
N ALA A 228 2.04 3.21 13.45
CA ALA A 228 1.84 3.61 14.84
C ALA A 228 2.33 2.51 15.80
N GLN A 229 3.64 2.37 15.91
CA GLN A 229 4.29 1.27 16.65
C GLN A 229 4.06 1.34 18.16
N ALA A 230 4.06 2.55 18.75
CA ALA A 230 3.89 2.71 20.19
C ALA A 230 2.44 2.41 20.61
N ALA A 231 1.45 2.80 19.79
CA ALA A 231 0.06 2.45 20.01
C ALA A 231 -0.17 0.94 19.83
N ALA A 232 0.34 0.34 18.75
CA ALA A 232 0.27 -1.11 18.53
C ALA A 232 0.95 -1.91 19.63
N GLY A 233 2.01 -1.37 20.22
CA GLY A 233 2.74 -1.98 21.35
C GLY A 233 1.87 -2.21 22.60
N LEU A 234 0.83 -1.40 22.82
CA LEU A 234 -0.10 -1.59 23.95
C LEU A 234 -0.92 -2.89 23.87
N LEU A 235 -1.04 -3.46 22.67
CA LEU A 235 -1.79 -4.70 22.45
C LEU A 235 -0.99 -5.94 22.87
N ILE A 236 0.34 -5.87 22.91
CA ILE A 236 1.21 -7.04 23.12
C ILE A 236 1.08 -7.56 24.55
N GLY A 237 0.76 -8.85 24.67
CA GLY A 237 0.53 -9.52 25.96
C GLY A 237 -0.90 -9.38 26.49
N GLU A 238 -1.77 -8.66 25.78
CA GLU A 238 -3.13 -8.36 26.20
C GLU A 238 -4.17 -9.17 25.40
N LYS A 239 -5.35 -9.36 25.99
CA LYS A 239 -6.55 -9.85 25.32
C LYS A 239 -7.39 -8.69 24.85
N GLN A 240 -8.18 -8.94 23.81
CA GLN A 240 -9.11 -7.92 23.29
C GLN A 240 -10.08 -7.43 24.39
N SER A 241 -10.20 -6.10 24.52
CA SER A 241 -11.27 -5.42 25.23
C SER A 241 -11.56 -4.06 24.57
N ASP A 242 -12.74 -3.52 24.83
CA ASP A 242 -13.12 -2.20 24.29
C ASP A 242 -12.28 -1.08 24.93
N GLU A 243 -11.91 -1.23 26.21
CA GLU A 243 -11.04 -0.30 26.93
C GLU A 243 -9.64 -0.26 26.34
N LEU A 244 -9.07 -1.44 26.04
CA LEU A 244 -7.77 -1.53 25.40
C LEU A 244 -7.79 -0.91 24.00
N ALA A 245 -8.80 -1.24 23.19
CA ALA A 245 -8.95 -0.66 21.86
C ALA A 245 -9.09 0.87 21.90
N ALA A 246 -9.82 1.41 22.89
CA ALA A 246 -9.94 2.85 23.11
C ALA A 246 -8.62 3.50 23.53
N ALA A 247 -7.83 2.85 24.41
CA ALA A 247 -6.53 3.35 24.83
C ALA A 247 -5.53 3.37 23.67
N VAL A 248 -5.49 2.31 22.85
CA VAL A 248 -4.65 2.24 21.63
C VAL A 248 -5.05 3.33 20.65
N ALA A 249 -6.34 3.51 20.41
CA ALA A 249 -6.87 4.53 19.51
C ALA A 249 -6.55 5.96 19.98
N ALA A 250 -6.65 6.23 21.28
CA ALA A 250 -6.27 7.50 21.87
C ALA A 250 -4.78 7.78 21.70
N LYS A 251 -3.92 6.80 22.05
CA LYS A 251 -2.47 6.92 21.91
C LYS A 251 -2.05 7.21 20.48
N ALA A 252 -2.55 6.45 19.51
CA ALA A 252 -2.25 6.69 18.10
C ALA A 252 -2.66 8.11 17.67
N ALA A 253 -3.90 8.52 18.02
CA ALA A 253 -4.47 9.80 17.59
C ALA A 253 -3.84 11.02 18.27
N GLU A 254 -3.28 10.87 19.45
CA GLU A 254 -2.70 11.98 20.22
C GLU A 254 -1.19 12.10 20.08
N GLU A 255 -0.49 10.98 19.87
CA GLU A 255 0.97 10.97 19.96
C GLU A 255 1.68 10.61 18.64
N GLU A 256 1.03 9.88 17.71
CA GLU A 256 1.75 9.32 16.57
C GLU A 256 1.28 9.84 15.21
N ILE A 257 -0.04 10.06 14.99
CA ILE A 257 -0.50 10.60 13.72
C ILE A 257 -0.22 12.11 13.61
N MET A 258 -0.01 12.56 12.38
CA MET A 258 0.24 13.97 12.05
C MET A 258 -0.73 14.44 10.95
N PRO A 259 -2.04 14.54 11.23
CA PRO A 259 -3.01 14.92 10.22
C PRO A 259 -2.82 16.38 9.81
N MET A 260 -2.95 16.64 8.51
CA MET A 260 -2.71 17.98 7.94
C MET A 260 -3.99 18.73 7.61
N GLY A 261 -5.14 18.06 7.75
CA GLY A 261 -6.39 18.60 7.28
C GLY A 261 -6.51 18.65 5.76
N SER A 262 -7.67 18.96 5.28
CA SER A 262 -7.97 19.15 3.86
C SER A 262 -9.22 20.02 3.70
N VAL A 263 -9.59 20.32 2.45
CA VAL A 263 -10.88 21.00 2.15
C VAL A 263 -12.11 20.18 2.56
N HIS A 264 -11.93 18.89 2.87
CA HIS A 264 -13.01 17.96 3.19
C HIS A 264 -13.01 17.46 4.64
N ALA A 265 -11.89 17.62 5.37
CA ALA A 265 -11.72 17.15 6.73
C ALA A 265 -10.78 18.09 7.49
N SER A 266 -11.22 18.62 8.63
CA SER A 266 -10.34 19.34 9.54
C SER A 266 -9.37 18.37 10.24
N ILE A 267 -8.30 18.89 10.83
CA ILE A 267 -7.36 18.12 11.65
C ILE A 267 -8.11 17.38 12.77
N ASP A 268 -8.97 18.09 13.52
CA ASP A 268 -9.74 17.49 14.61
C ASP A 268 -10.64 16.36 14.12
N TYR A 269 -11.24 16.53 12.94
CA TYR A 269 -12.09 15.49 12.36
C TYR A 269 -11.25 14.28 11.91
N GLN A 270 -10.06 14.48 11.34
CA GLN A 270 -9.16 13.38 11.00
C GLN A 270 -8.70 12.63 12.26
N GLN A 271 -8.38 13.33 13.36
CA GLN A 271 -8.06 12.71 14.66
C GLN A 271 -9.25 11.92 15.21
N HIS A 272 -10.46 12.46 15.12
CA HIS A 272 -11.67 11.74 15.50
C HIS A 272 -11.87 10.47 14.67
N LEU A 273 -11.72 10.56 13.35
CA LEU A 273 -11.79 9.40 12.45
C LEU A 273 -10.75 8.35 12.80
N ALA A 274 -9.51 8.75 13.08
CA ALA A 274 -8.44 7.83 13.49
C ALA A 274 -8.86 7.03 14.73
N ARG A 275 -9.41 7.67 15.78
CA ARG A 275 -9.88 6.98 16.98
C ARG A 275 -10.98 5.97 16.66
N VAL A 276 -12.00 6.39 15.93
CA VAL A 276 -13.14 5.53 15.61
C VAL A 276 -12.73 4.35 14.74
N LEU A 277 -11.94 4.60 13.69
CA LEU A 277 -11.50 3.57 12.76
C LEU A 277 -10.57 2.57 13.45
N THR A 278 -9.67 3.03 14.32
CA THR A 278 -8.78 2.14 15.07
C THR A 278 -9.55 1.16 15.95
N CYS A 279 -10.49 1.63 16.76
CA CYS A 279 -11.32 0.75 17.58
C CYS A 279 -12.06 -0.29 16.72
N ARG A 280 -12.66 0.13 15.61
CA ARG A 280 -13.41 -0.77 14.72
C ARG A 280 -12.50 -1.77 14.02
N ALA A 281 -11.33 -1.33 13.53
CA ALA A 281 -10.38 -2.18 12.83
C ALA A 281 -9.76 -3.22 13.77
N LEU A 282 -9.41 -2.83 15.00
CA LEU A 282 -8.91 -3.76 16.01
C LEU A 282 -9.96 -4.82 16.35
N ASN A 283 -11.20 -4.42 16.63
CA ASN A 283 -12.27 -5.38 16.92
C ASN A 283 -12.48 -6.38 15.78
N GLN A 284 -12.45 -5.93 14.52
CA GLN A 284 -12.53 -6.83 13.37
C GLN A 284 -11.30 -7.74 13.24
N ALA A 285 -10.09 -7.21 13.46
CA ALA A 285 -8.86 -8.00 13.36
C ALA A 285 -8.81 -9.08 14.44
N PHE A 286 -9.17 -8.78 15.68
CA PHE A 286 -9.24 -9.77 16.77
C PHE A 286 -10.26 -10.87 16.47
N VAL A 287 -11.48 -10.53 16.04
CA VAL A 287 -12.51 -11.50 15.67
C VAL A 287 -12.01 -12.44 14.57
N ARG A 288 -11.40 -11.92 13.51
CA ARG A 288 -10.86 -12.72 12.40
C ARG A 288 -9.68 -13.61 12.82
N ALA A 289 -8.86 -13.16 13.77
CA ALA A 289 -7.78 -13.98 14.32
C ALA A 289 -8.32 -15.16 15.14
N ASP A 290 -9.39 -14.96 15.90
CA ASP A 290 -10.08 -16.02 16.65
C ASP A 290 -10.83 -17.00 15.73
N GLU A 291 -11.50 -16.52 14.68
CA GLU A 291 -12.17 -17.38 13.68
C GLU A 291 -11.17 -18.32 12.99
N TRP A 292 -9.98 -17.83 12.67
CA TRP A 292 -8.90 -18.66 12.12
C TRP A 292 -8.53 -19.80 13.08
N ARG A 293 -8.49 -19.55 14.39
CA ARG A 293 -8.23 -20.56 15.43
C ARG A 293 -9.30 -21.66 15.39
N MET A 294 -10.59 -21.29 15.37
CA MET A 294 -11.70 -22.24 15.42
C MET A 294 -11.77 -23.16 14.20
N THR A 295 -11.39 -22.66 13.02
CA THR A 295 -11.48 -23.43 11.76
C THR A 295 -10.30 -24.38 11.54
N ASN A 296 -9.16 -24.20 12.20
CA ASN A 296 -7.93 -24.97 11.96
C ASN A 296 -7.47 -25.83 13.16
N ASP A 297 -8.02 -25.61 14.36
CA ASP A 297 -7.75 -26.47 15.53
C ASP A 297 -8.66 -27.72 15.59
N GLU A 298 -9.69 -27.82 14.72
CA GLU A 298 -10.61 -28.98 14.62
C GLU A 298 -10.18 -29.99 13.52
N SER A 299 -9.06 -29.79 12.86
CA SER A 299 -8.51 -30.67 11.81
C SER A 299 -7.18 -31.29 12.22
#